data_6e6f6f049663864c1189a43d6c2938d5
#
_entry.id   6e6f6f049663864c1189a43d6c2938d5
#
_cell.length_a   1.000
_cell.length_b   1.000
_cell.length_c   1.000
_cell.angle_alpha   90.00
_cell.angle_beta   90.00
_cell.angle_gamma   90.00
#
_symmetry.space_group_name_H-M   'P 1'
#
loop_
_entity.id
_entity.type
_entity.pdbx_description
1 polymer ?
#
loop_
_entity_poly.entity_id
_entity_poly.type
_entity_poly.pdbx_seq_one_letter_code
_entity_poly.pdbx_strand_id
1 'polypeptide(L)'
;WPWRMPSKWLPGWKCKTSWRIWSGKLQKISTLDPAIRNVTKEEYCRMIEKTKHYIKEGDIFQGVISRRFVADYKSSLINAYRVLRTTNPSPYMYFIQSDDLQIAGASPETMVKLVDGKLTTFPVAGTRPRGKTAAEDQKLEEELLADEKERSEHNMLVDLGRNDIGKVSRFGSVEVEHYMDI
;
A
#
# COMPACT_ATOMS: atom_id res chain seq x y z
N TRP A 1 0.04 -11.18 -7.05
CA TRP A 1 1.46 -10.82 -6.99
C TRP A 1 2.28 -12.07 -6.76
N PRO A 2 3.14 -12.53 -7.69
CA PRO A 2 4.04 -13.63 -7.45
C PRO A 2 5.40 -13.11 -7.01
N TRP A 3 5.49 -12.50 -5.86
CA TRP A 3 6.78 -12.35 -5.20
C TRP A 3 7.07 -13.65 -4.43
N ARG A 4 7.62 -14.65 -5.11
CA ARG A 4 8.38 -15.69 -4.42
C ARG A 4 9.66 -15.03 -3.93
N MET A 5 9.76 -14.78 -2.63
CA MET A 5 11.05 -14.48 -2.02
C MET A 5 12.04 -15.59 -2.39
N PRO A 6 13.25 -15.24 -2.87
CA PRO A 6 14.28 -16.24 -3.09
C PRO A 6 14.56 -16.96 -1.78
N SER A 7 14.61 -18.29 -1.81
CA SER A 7 14.87 -19.17 -0.66
C SER A 7 16.21 -18.95 0.05
N LYS A 8 17.02 -18.01 -0.41
CA LYS A 8 18.37 -17.67 0.11
C LYS A 8 18.39 -16.76 1.34
N TRP A 9 17.25 -16.18 1.74
CA TRP A 9 17.24 -15.18 2.83
C TRP A 9 16.78 -15.70 4.19
N LEU A 10 16.42 -16.98 4.31
CA LEU A 10 16.03 -17.59 5.59
C LEU A 10 16.67 -18.98 5.76
N PRO A 11 17.95 -19.10 6.14
CA PRO A 11 18.52 -20.38 6.54
C PRO A 11 17.89 -20.81 7.88
N GLY A 12 17.11 -21.89 7.87
CA GLY A 12 16.70 -22.58 9.09
C GLY A 12 15.21 -22.61 9.43
N TRP A 13 14.31 -21.95 8.69
CA TRP A 13 12.89 -22.00 8.99
C TRP A 13 12.14 -23.09 8.21
N LYS A 14 12.12 -24.30 8.80
CA LYS A 14 11.20 -25.37 8.34
C LYS A 14 9.81 -25.13 8.94
N CYS A 15 9.00 -24.30 8.31
CA CYS A 15 7.60 -24.10 8.70
C CYS A 15 6.70 -25.17 8.06
N LYS A 16 6.83 -26.45 8.49
CA LYS A 16 5.93 -27.53 8.03
C LYS A 16 4.78 -27.87 8.98
N THR A 17 4.70 -27.28 10.16
CA THR A 17 3.77 -27.73 11.21
C THR A 17 2.67 -26.75 11.61
N SER A 18 2.66 -25.51 11.15
CA SER A 18 1.67 -24.54 11.62
C SER A 18 0.40 -24.42 10.75
N TRP A 19 0.39 -24.95 9.52
CA TRP A 19 -0.73 -24.82 8.60
C TRP A 19 -1.98 -25.61 9.02
N ARG A 20 -1.82 -26.78 9.67
CA ARG A 20 -2.95 -27.63 10.06
C ARG A 20 -3.73 -27.16 11.28
N ILE A 21 -3.13 -26.34 12.15
CA ILE A 21 -3.80 -25.89 13.37
C ILE A 21 -4.69 -24.66 13.10
N TRP A 22 -4.45 -23.94 12.03
CA TRP A 22 -5.15 -22.69 11.71
C TRP A 22 -6.30 -22.85 10.72
N SER A 23 -6.26 -23.83 9.82
CA SER A 23 -7.33 -24.04 8.82
C SER A 23 -8.69 -24.40 9.41
N GLY A 24 -8.77 -24.81 10.68
CA GLY A 24 -10.00 -25.17 11.38
C GLY A 24 -10.71 -24.04 12.14
N LYS A 25 -10.12 -22.84 12.26
CA LYS A 25 -10.67 -21.73 13.07
C LYS A 25 -10.80 -20.38 12.36
N LEU A 26 -10.53 -20.30 11.08
CA LEU A 26 -10.96 -19.16 10.28
C LEU A 26 -12.46 -19.28 10.04
N GLN A 27 -13.27 -18.91 11.03
CA GLN A 27 -14.64 -18.49 10.74
C GLN A 27 -14.58 -17.46 9.64
N LYS A 28 -15.22 -17.75 8.50
CA LYS A 28 -15.38 -16.79 7.41
C LYS A 28 -15.88 -15.49 8.03
N ILE A 29 -15.07 -14.44 8.02
CA ILE A 29 -15.52 -13.07 8.23
C ILE A 29 -16.29 -12.69 6.96
N SER A 30 -17.38 -13.40 6.68
CA SER A 30 -18.13 -13.23 5.45
C SER A 30 -19.18 -12.13 5.50
N THR A 31 -19.44 -11.57 6.70
CA THR A 31 -20.35 -10.43 6.87
C THR A 31 -19.84 -9.57 8.00
N LEU A 32 -19.10 -8.51 7.68
CA LEU A 32 -18.90 -7.42 8.64
C LEU A 32 -20.27 -6.82 8.93
N ASP A 33 -20.69 -6.86 10.21
CA ASP A 33 -21.93 -6.25 10.69
C ASP A 33 -22.00 -4.79 10.21
N PRO A 34 -23.14 -4.34 9.65
CA PRO A 34 -23.35 -2.94 9.28
C PRO A 34 -23.09 -1.93 10.41
N ALA A 35 -23.27 -2.33 11.66
CA ALA A 35 -22.98 -1.50 12.84
C ALA A 35 -21.49 -1.13 13.01
N ILE A 36 -20.59 -1.79 12.29
CA ILE A 36 -19.13 -1.63 12.40
C ILE A 36 -18.59 -0.50 11.47
N ARG A 37 -19.44 0.11 10.68
CA ARG A 37 -19.03 1.16 9.69
C ARG A 37 -19.35 2.55 10.24
N ASN A 38 -18.38 3.46 10.17
CA ASN A 38 -18.59 4.86 10.59
C ASN A 38 -19.37 5.72 9.60
N VAL A 39 -19.51 5.30 8.34
CA VAL A 39 -20.28 5.97 7.28
C VAL A 39 -21.00 4.96 6.39
N THR A 40 -22.18 5.33 5.89
CA THR A 40 -22.93 4.54 4.91
C THR A 40 -22.29 4.68 3.52
N LYS A 41 -22.75 3.85 2.58
CA LYS A 41 -22.35 3.96 1.18
C LYS A 41 -22.74 5.30 0.58
N GLU A 42 -23.94 5.74 0.85
CA GLU A 42 -24.52 6.99 0.32
C GLU A 42 -23.78 8.22 0.86
N GLU A 43 -23.42 8.22 2.14
CA GLU A 43 -22.59 9.26 2.75
C GLU A 43 -21.19 9.28 2.17
N TYR A 44 -20.57 8.12 2.00
CA TYR A 44 -19.23 8.00 1.40
C TYR A 44 -19.23 8.50 -0.06
N CYS A 45 -20.22 8.14 -0.87
CA CYS A 45 -20.37 8.65 -2.23
C CYS A 45 -20.53 10.17 -2.27
N ARG A 46 -21.35 10.75 -1.35
CA ARG A 46 -21.51 12.22 -1.27
C ARG A 46 -20.18 12.92 -0.91
N MET A 47 -19.38 12.34 -0.01
CA MET A 47 -18.05 12.90 0.32
C MET A 47 -17.14 12.90 -0.90
N ILE A 48 -17.15 11.82 -1.69
CA ILE A 48 -16.38 11.73 -2.95
C ILE A 48 -16.81 12.83 -3.93
N GLU A 49 -18.12 12.98 -4.20
CA GLU A 49 -18.60 13.99 -5.15
C GLU A 49 -18.27 15.42 -4.68
N LYS A 50 -18.35 15.68 -3.38
CA LYS A 50 -17.94 16.97 -2.83
C LYS A 50 -16.43 17.22 -3.00
N THR A 51 -15.61 16.20 -2.79
CA THR A 51 -14.14 16.30 -2.98
C THR A 51 -13.79 16.53 -4.45
N LYS A 52 -14.46 15.82 -5.37
CA LYS A 52 -14.31 16.04 -6.82
C LYS A 52 -14.67 17.48 -7.24
N HIS A 53 -15.68 18.07 -6.60
CA HIS A 53 -16.02 19.47 -6.83
C HIS A 53 -14.84 20.40 -6.47
N TYR A 54 -14.24 20.28 -5.28
CA TYR A 54 -13.10 21.09 -4.86
C TYR A 54 -11.87 20.89 -5.76
N ILE A 55 -11.66 19.67 -6.29
CA ILE A 55 -10.59 19.42 -7.27
C ILE A 55 -10.85 20.19 -8.56
N LYS A 56 -12.10 20.21 -9.05
CA LYS A 56 -12.48 20.94 -10.28
C LYS A 56 -12.37 22.45 -10.13
N GLU A 57 -12.69 22.97 -8.95
CA GLU A 57 -12.55 24.41 -8.64
C GLU A 57 -11.09 24.83 -8.44
N GLY A 58 -10.16 23.88 -8.32
CA GLY A 58 -8.74 24.17 -8.10
C GLY A 58 -8.37 24.43 -6.65
N ASP A 59 -9.27 24.16 -5.69
CA ASP A 59 -9.01 24.36 -4.26
C ASP A 59 -8.02 23.33 -3.71
N ILE A 60 -8.04 22.10 -4.23
CA ILE A 60 -7.15 21.01 -3.85
C ILE A 60 -6.75 20.17 -5.08
N PHE A 61 -5.57 19.57 -5.04
CA PHE A 61 -5.13 18.64 -6.10
C PHE A 61 -5.59 17.20 -5.85
N GLN A 62 -5.62 16.78 -4.60
CA GLN A 62 -5.95 15.43 -4.18
C GLN A 62 -6.69 15.43 -2.84
N GLY A 63 -7.60 14.49 -2.65
CA GLY A 63 -8.30 14.25 -1.39
C GLY A 63 -8.41 12.76 -1.10
N VAL A 64 -7.97 12.34 0.09
CA VAL A 64 -8.09 10.94 0.54
C VAL A 64 -9.35 10.79 1.40
N ILE A 65 -10.40 10.21 0.81
CA ILE A 65 -11.65 9.93 1.50
C ILE A 65 -11.57 8.50 2.06
N SER A 66 -11.70 8.38 3.38
CA SER A 66 -11.55 7.10 4.07
C SER A 66 -12.80 6.69 4.83
N ARG A 67 -12.91 5.39 5.08
CA ARG A 67 -13.93 4.78 5.92
C ARG A 67 -13.26 3.82 6.90
N ARG A 68 -13.68 3.88 8.16
CA ARG A 68 -13.19 2.99 9.21
C ARG A 68 -14.12 1.78 9.36
N PHE A 69 -13.50 0.62 9.47
CA PHE A 69 -14.15 -0.61 9.92
C PHE A 69 -13.68 -0.92 11.34
N VAL A 70 -14.60 -1.32 12.20
CA VAL A 70 -14.33 -1.73 13.58
C VAL A 70 -14.87 -3.13 13.77
N ALA A 71 -14.09 -3.99 14.41
CA ALA A 71 -14.51 -5.34 14.78
C ALA A 71 -13.95 -5.70 16.16
N ASP A 72 -14.73 -6.43 16.94
CA ASP A 72 -14.24 -6.98 18.21
C ASP A 72 -13.26 -8.13 17.93
N TYR A 73 -12.06 -7.99 18.47
CA TYR A 73 -11.02 -8.99 18.35
C TYR A 73 -10.49 -9.38 19.73
N LYS A 74 -10.77 -10.62 20.15
CA LYS A 74 -10.49 -11.10 21.50
C LYS A 74 -9.13 -11.80 21.68
N SER A 75 -8.37 -11.94 20.60
CA SER A 75 -7.05 -12.58 20.60
C SER A 75 -5.94 -11.55 20.46
N SER A 76 -4.70 -11.94 20.75
CA SER A 76 -3.55 -11.07 20.45
C SER A 76 -3.43 -10.82 18.95
N LEU A 77 -3.20 -9.56 18.57
CA LEU A 77 -3.04 -9.15 17.17
C LEU A 77 -1.83 -9.82 16.49
N ILE A 78 -0.86 -10.32 17.25
CA ILE A 78 0.28 -11.09 16.72
C ILE A 78 -0.18 -12.32 15.92
N ASN A 79 -1.30 -12.94 16.29
CA ASN A 79 -1.84 -14.08 15.56
C ASN A 79 -2.39 -13.67 14.18
N ALA A 80 -3.08 -12.53 14.11
CA ALA A 80 -3.51 -11.94 12.83
C ALA A 80 -2.31 -11.53 11.96
N TYR A 81 -1.28 -10.92 12.57
CA TYR A 81 -0.04 -10.56 11.89
C TYR A 81 0.69 -11.78 11.28
N ARG A 82 0.73 -12.91 12.02
CA ARG A 82 1.33 -14.15 11.49
C ARG A 82 0.62 -14.67 10.24
N VAL A 83 -0.71 -14.50 10.17
CA VAL A 83 -1.49 -14.83 8.97
C VAL A 83 -1.21 -13.80 7.87
N LEU A 84 -1.25 -12.51 8.19
CA LEU A 84 -0.99 -11.43 7.24
C LEU A 84 0.35 -11.62 6.50
N ARG A 85 1.41 -12.01 7.21
CA ARG A 85 2.72 -12.28 6.62
C ARG A 85 2.74 -13.36 5.56
N THR A 86 1.81 -14.28 5.61
CA THR A 86 1.74 -15.41 4.67
C THR A 86 0.73 -15.19 3.55
N THR A 87 -0.31 -14.40 3.80
CA THR A 87 -1.39 -14.15 2.84
C THR A 87 -1.16 -12.89 2.00
N ASN A 88 -0.51 -11.89 2.58
CA ASN A 88 -0.23 -10.61 1.92
C ASN A 88 1.17 -10.08 2.29
N PRO A 89 2.24 -10.79 1.90
CA PRO A 89 3.61 -10.35 2.16
C PRO A 89 3.89 -9.03 1.45
N SER A 90 4.64 -8.16 2.10
CA SER A 90 5.08 -6.86 1.58
C SER A 90 6.52 -6.57 1.97
N PRO A 91 7.24 -5.66 1.30
CA PRO A 91 8.62 -5.29 1.65
C PRO A 91 8.76 -4.81 3.10
N TYR A 92 7.75 -4.13 3.63
CA TYR A 92 7.74 -3.65 5.01
C TYR A 92 6.63 -4.33 5.79
N MET A 93 7.02 -5.29 6.62
CA MET A 93 6.14 -6.01 7.53
C MET A 93 6.46 -5.57 8.95
N TYR A 94 5.46 -5.06 9.68
CA TYR A 94 5.70 -4.55 11.02
C TYR A 94 4.62 -4.98 12.01
N PHE A 95 5.03 -5.13 13.25
CA PHE A 95 4.18 -5.33 14.40
C PHE A 95 4.70 -4.44 15.53
N ILE A 96 3.89 -3.51 15.96
CA ILE A 96 4.19 -2.55 17.03
C ILE A 96 3.28 -2.85 18.21
N GLN A 97 3.84 -2.94 19.40
CA GLN A 97 3.09 -3.13 20.64
C GLN A 97 3.51 -2.08 21.64
N SER A 98 2.51 -1.43 22.22
CA SER A 98 2.58 -0.58 23.41
C SER A 98 1.67 -1.16 24.48
N ASP A 99 1.55 -0.49 25.63
CA ASP A 99 0.78 -1.02 26.77
C ASP A 99 -0.68 -1.27 26.43
N ASP A 100 -1.31 -0.37 25.68
CA ASP A 100 -2.73 -0.38 25.34
C ASP A 100 -3.01 -0.48 23.83
N LEU A 101 -1.97 -0.53 22.98
CA LEU A 101 -2.09 -0.48 21.52
C LEU A 101 -1.25 -1.55 20.86
N GLN A 102 -1.86 -2.26 19.90
CA GLN A 102 -1.15 -3.15 18.99
C GLN A 102 -1.45 -2.73 17.54
N ILE A 103 -0.42 -2.61 16.73
CA ILE A 103 -0.53 -2.29 15.30
C ILE A 103 0.18 -3.38 14.50
N ALA A 104 -0.50 -3.92 13.50
CA ALA A 104 0.07 -4.86 12.56
C ALA A 104 -0.13 -4.34 11.14
N GLY A 105 0.91 -4.39 10.31
CA GLY A 105 0.81 -3.89 8.95
C GLY A 105 1.72 -4.60 7.97
N ALA A 106 1.32 -4.46 6.70
CA ALA A 106 2.05 -4.87 5.52
C ALA A 106 2.03 -3.69 4.54
N SER A 107 3.17 -3.05 4.32
CA SER A 107 3.29 -1.90 3.43
C SER A 107 4.12 -2.25 2.19
N PRO A 108 3.60 -2.04 0.99
CA PRO A 108 4.33 -2.27 -0.25
C PRO A 108 5.24 -1.09 -0.63
N GLU A 109 5.04 0.06 -0.03
CA GLU A 109 5.64 1.32 -0.46
C GLU A 109 6.74 1.79 0.49
N THR A 110 7.85 2.26 -0.10
CA THR A 110 8.96 2.88 0.62
C THR A 110 8.68 4.37 0.78
N MET A 111 8.49 4.83 2.01
CA MET A 111 8.34 6.25 2.29
C MET A 111 9.66 7.00 2.02
N VAL A 112 10.73 6.57 2.66
CA VAL A 112 12.09 7.12 2.47
C VAL A 112 13.13 6.08 2.87
N LYS A 113 14.24 6.04 2.15
CA LYS A 113 15.37 5.16 2.43
C LYS A 113 16.66 5.99 2.48
N LEU A 114 17.43 5.82 3.55
CA LEU A 114 18.75 6.43 3.70
C LEU A 114 19.81 5.35 3.72
N VAL A 115 20.76 5.38 2.78
CA VAL A 115 21.90 4.46 2.72
C VAL A 115 23.13 5.28 2.33
N ASP A 116 24.19 5.17 3.10
CA ASP A 116 25.48 5.82 2.84
C ASP A 116 25.37 7.33 2.51
N GLY A 117 24.47 8.03 3.20
CA GLY A 117 24.25 9.45 3.01
C GLY A 117 23.39 9.80 1.79
N LYS A 118 22.88 8.81 1.03
CA LYS A 118 21.93 9.00 -0.08
C LYS A 118 20.51 8.74 0.39
N LEU A 119 19.66 9.75 0.27
CA LEU A 119 18.20 9.63 0.46
C LEU A 119 17.52 9.24 -0.85
N THR A 120 16.59 8.31 -0.78
CA THR A 120 15.80 7.87 -1.92
C THR A 120 14.34 7.75 -1.53
N THR A 121 13.44 8.18 -2.40
CA THR A 121 11.99 7.94 -2.32
C THR A 121 11.51 7.32 -3.62
N PHE A 122 10.38 6.58 -3.55
CA PHE A 122 9.85 5.82 -4.67
C PHE A 122 8.35 6.12 -4.79
N PRO A 123 7.97 7.26 -5.35
CA PRO A 123 6.55 7.59 -5.55
C PRO A 123 5.93 6.60 -6.54
N VAL A 124 4.81 5.98 -6.13
CA VAL A 124 4.05 5.02 -6.92
C VAL A 124 2.63 5.53 -7.07
N ALA A 125 2.10 5.55 -8.28
CA ALA A 125 0.74 5.99 -8.59
C ALA A 125 -0.09 4.83 -9.18
N GLY A 126 -0.31 4.83 -10.48
CA GLY A 126 -1.19 3.91 -11.17
C GLY A 126 -0.85 2.43 -11.01
N THR A 127 -1.87 1.59 -11.17
CA THR A 127 -1.71 0.13 -11.08
C THR A 127 -2.57 -0.57 -12.13
N ARG A 128 -2.02 -1.61 -12.74
CA ARG A 128 -2.75 -2.56 -13.60
C ARG A 128 -2.49 -3.99 -13.12
N PRO A 129 -3.43 -4.92 -13.30
CA PRO A 129 -3.16 -6.33 -13.02
C PRO A 129 -2.10 -6.85 -13.98
N ARG A 130 -1.34 -7.88 -13.58
CA ARG A 130 -0.40 -8.55 -14.47
C ARG A 130 -1.15 -9.33 -15.54
N GLY A 131 -0.66 -9.28 -16.76
CA GLY A 131 -1.16 -10.07 -17.88
C GLY A 131 -0.93 -11.57 -17.68
N LYS A 132 -1.79 -12.39 -18.29
CA LYS A 132 -1.62 -13.85 -18.28
C LYS A 132 -0.54 -14.33 -19.27
N THR A 133 -0.22 -13.49 -20.25
CA THR A 133 0.83 -13.70 -21.25
C THR A 133 1.70 -12.46 -21.32
N ALA A 134 2.92 -12.61 -21.87
CA ALA A 134 3.82 -11.46 -22.06
C ALA A 134 3.21 -10.37 -22.97
N ALA A 135 2.46 -10.76 -24.00
CA ALA A 135 1.79 -9.82 -24.89
C ALA A 135 0.64 -9.06 -24.20
N GLU A 136 -0.12 -9.73 -23.33
CA GLU A 136 -1.16 -9.09 -22.52
C GLU A 136 -0.54 -8.13 -21.49
N ASP A 137 0.56 -8.54 -20.88
CA ASP A 137 1.29 -7.73 -19.88
C ASP A 137 1.84 -6.45 -20.51
N GLN A 138 2.46 -6.56 -21.69
CA GLN A 138 2.95 -5.40 -22.45
C GLN A 138 1.81 -4.44 -22.81
N LYS A 139 0.66 -4.96 -23.24
CA LYS A 139 -0.50 -4.11 -23.55
C LYS A 139 -1.01 -3.34 -22.30
N LEU A 140 -1.05 -4.00 -21.14
CA LEU A 140 -1.45 -3.35 -19.89
C LEU A 140 -0.44 -2.30 -19.43
N GLU A 141 0.85 -2.52 -19.66
CA GLU A 141 1.91 -1.54 -19.45
C GLU A 141 1.73 -0.31 -20.36
N GLU A 142 1.55 -0.52 -21.66
CA GLU A 142 1.30 0.56 -22.62
C GLU A 142 0.03 1.36 -22.27
N GLU A 143 -1.04 0.68 -21.86
CA GLU A 143 -2.29 1.31 -21.41
C GLU A 143 -2.05 2.18 -20.15
N LEU A 144 -1.29 1.68 -19.17
CA LEU A 144 -0.97 2.43 -17.96
C LEU A 144 -0.15 3.67 -18.26
N LEU A 145 0.87 3.55 -19.09
CA LEU A 145 1.74 4.66 -19.49
C LEU A 145 1.00 5.71 -20.37
N ALA A 146 -0.06 5.31 -21.07
CA ALA A 146 -0.90 6.22 -21.86
C ALA A 146 -1.99 6.91 -21.03
N ASP A 147 -2.29 6.44 -19.84
CA ASP A 147 -3.37 6.99 -18.99
C ASP A 147 -2.98 8.37 -18.43
N GLU A 148 -3.64 9.41 -18.93
CA GLU A 148 -3.33 10.80 -18.57
C GLU A 148 -3.55 11.09 -17.09
N LYS A 149 -4.59 10.50 -16.48
CA LYS A 149 -4.88 10.67 -15.06
C LYS A 149 -3.76 10.07 -14.21
N GLU A 150 -3.35 8.83 -14.49
CA GLU A 150 -2.31 8.13 -13.74
C GLU A 150 -0.94 8.82 -13.89
N ARG A 151 -0.64 9.32 -15.09
CA ARG A 151 0.58 10.12 -15.34
C ARG A 151 0.57 11.43 -14.58
N SER A 152 -0.56 12.14 -14.54
CA SER A 152 -0.70 13.39 -13.81
C SER A 152 -0.52 13.18 -12.31
N GLU A 153 -1.10 12.11 -11.76
CA GLU A 153 -0.91 11.73 -10.35
C GLU A 153 0.55 11.39 -10.05
N HIS A 154 1.19 10.59 -10.91
CA HIS A 154 2.61 10.25 -10.75
C HIS A 154 3.51 11.50 -10.76
N ASN A 155 3.31 12.41 -11.70
CA ASN A 155 4.04 13.69 -11.75
C ASN A 155 3.89 14.51 -10.47
N MET A 156 2.69 14.61 -9.96
CA MET A 156 2.40 15.29 -8.69
C MET A 156 3.17 14.63 -7.54
N LEU A 157 3.18 13.30 -7.44
CA LEU A 157 3.87 12.56 -6.39
C LEU A 157 5.41 12.66 -6.52
N VAL A 158 5.94 12.63 -7.74
CA VAL A 158 7.38 12.85 -7.98
C VAL A 158 7.80 14.24 -7.54
N ASP A 159 7.03 15.27 -7.86
CA ASP A 159 7.33 16.64 -7.46
C ASP A 159 7.26 16.82 -5.95
N LEU A 160 6.25 16.23 -5.30
CA LEU A 160 6.13 16.19 -3.86
C LEU A 160 7.35 15.50 -3.21
N GLY A 161 7.75 14.34 -3.72
CA GLY A 161 8.93 13.61 -3.24
C GLY A 161 10.22 14.41 -3.38
N ARG A 162 10.44 15.07 -4.52
CA ARG A 162 11.58 15.98 -4.74
C ARG A 162 11.60 17.11 -3.74
N ASN A 163 10.46 17.74 -3.50
CA ASN A 163 10.33 18.81 -2.53
C ASN A 163 10.62 18.34 -1.10
N ASP A 164 10.13 17.18 -0.71
CA ASP A 164 10.30 16.65 0.65
C ASP A 164 11.76 16.26 0.95
N ILE A 165 12.42 15.50 0.07
CA ILE A 165 13.84 15.17 0.26
C ILE A 165 14.74 16.41 0.08
N GLY A 166 14.32 17.38 -0.73
CA GLY A 166 15.05 18.62 -0.95
C GLY A 166 15.25 19.46 0.32
N LYS A 167 14.33 19.38 1.28
CA LYS A 167 14.42 20.09 2.57
C LYS A 167 15.63 19.70 3.42
N VAL A 168 16.14 18.48 3.22
CA VAL A 168 17.25 17.90 4.02
C VAL A 168 18.44 17.49 3.16
N SER A 169 18.38 17.71 1.85
CA SER A 169 19.46 17.41 0.90
C SER A 169 20.33 18.63 0.62
N ARG A 170 21.51 18.41 0.07
CA ARG A 170 22.38 19.50 -0.42
C ARG A 170 21.67 20.22 -1.58
N PHE A 171 21.82 21.52 -1.63
CA PHE A 171 21.28 22.30 -2.73
C PHE A 171 21.79 21.81 -4.10
N GLY A 172 20.89 21.59 -5.04
CA GLY A 172 21.23 21.10 -6.38
C GLY A 172 21.53 19.59 -6.48
N SER A 173 21.39 18.80 -5.39
CA SER A 173 21.68 17.36 -5.40
C SER A 173 20.46 16.45 -5.59
N VAL A 174 19.27 17.02 -5.71
CA VAL A 174 18.04 16.25 -5.91
C VAL A 174 17.85 15.99 -7.40
N GLU A 175 17.81 14.74 -7.78
CA GLU A 175 17.63 14.29 -9.16
C GLU A 175 16.62 13.13 -9.25
N VAL A 176 16.01 12.97 -10.39
CA VAL A 176 15.09 11.86 -10.69
C VAL A 176 15.89 10.81 -11.47
N GLU A 177 16.18 9.69 -10.83
CA GLU A 177 16.98 8.60 -11.41
C GLU A 177 16.16 7.77 -12.41
N HIS A 178 14.92 7.48 -12.04
CA HIS A 178 13.96 6.71 -12.82
C HIS A 178 12.63 7.46 -12.90
N TYR A 179 12.09 7.60 -14.09
CA TYR A 179 10.88 8.37 -14.32
C TYR A 179 9.92 7.61 -15.23
N MET A 180 8.68 7.39 -14.77
CA MET A 180 7.66 6.62 -15.48
C MET A 180 8.07 5.15 -15.75
N ASP A 181 8.86 4.55 -14.85
CA ASP A 181 9.23 3.14 -14.92
C ASP A 181 8.13 2.25 -14.36
N ILE A 182 8.04 0.99 -14.84
CA ILE A 182 7.08 -0.03 -14.41
C ILE A 182 7.80 -1.29 -13.94
#